data_65ed9d980aadd874d6a6fa7f5380eec5
#
_entry.id   65ed9d980aadd874d6a6fa7f5380eec5
#
_cell.length_a   1.000
_cell.length_b   1.000
_cell.length_c   1.000
_cell.angle_alpha   90.00
_cell.angle_beta   90.00
_cell.angle_gamma   90.00
#
_symmetry.space_group_name_H-M   'P 1'
#
loop_
_entity.id
_entity.type
_entity.pdbx_description
1 polymer ?
#
loop_
_entity_poly.entity_id
_entity_poly.type
_entity_poly.pdbx_seq_one_letter_code
_entity_poly.pdbx_strand_id
1 'polypeptide(L)'
;MFFLDNISQIKNLDKGQMLASIEALADQCHEAWKDLTGVSVLRAYSKVKNIVVAGMGGSALGADIIDALYSGEMEVSLEIANDYHLPAYVNKDTLVVLSSYSGSTEETLSCLAEAKKVDAKILVMTAGKDLAKFKKDKKLPGYLFAPHFNPCNSPRMGLGYSFFGLLILFGKMGFIKFGEFEAQKAIKVIEKYNRALGVYKKMTENRAKQLAEKMQNKIPFYFS
;
A
#
# COMPACT_ATOMS: atom_id res chain seq x y z
N MET A 1 -29.61 10.41 21.44
CA MET A 1 -28.78 9.40 20.73
C MET A 1 -27.83 10.18 19.83
N PHE A 2 -26.53 9.98 19.95
CA PHE A 2 -25.58 10.68 19.09
C PHE A 2 -25.77 10.26 17.62
N PHE A 3 -25.67 11.23 16.70
CA PHE A 3 -25.81 10.97 15.25
C PHE A 3 -24.89 9.83 14.77
N LEU A 4 -23.63 9.81 15.26
CA LEU A 4 -22.64 8.80 14.93
C LEU A 4 -22.89 7.40 15.54
N ASP A 5 -23.94 7.25 16.35
CA ASP A 5 -24.38 5.93 16.83
C ASP A 5 -25.56 5.37 16.01
N ASN A 6 -26.08 6.16 15.07
CA ASN A 6 -27.10 5.70 14.14
C ASN A 6 -26.46 5.05 12.90
N ILE A 7 -26.28 3.74 12.97
CA ILE A 7 -25.62 2.97 11.90
C ILE A 7 -26.33 3.09 10.57
N SER A 8 -27.68 3.17 10.56
CA SER A 8 -28.44 3.32 9.32
C SER A 8 -28.14 4.66 8.65
N GLN A 9 -28.02 5.73 9.40
CA GLN A 9 -27.65 7.05 8.86
C GLN A 9 -26.20 7.05 8.33
N ILE A 10 -25.26 6.44 9.04
CA ILE A 10 -23.87 6.30 8.58
C ILE A 10 -23.83 5.55 7.23
N LYS A 11 -24.52 4.41 7.14
CA LYS A 11 -24.58 3.61 5.90
C LYS A 11 -25.24 4.37 4.75
N ASN A 12 -26.26 5.18 5.03
CA ASN A 12 -26.90 6.02 4.01
C ASN A 12 -26.00 7.13 3.46
N LEU A 13 -25.05 7.61 4.26
CA LEU A 13 -24.05 8.59 3.83
C LEU A 13 -22.88 7.92 3.08
N ASP A 14 -22.48 6.72 3.49
CA ASP A 14 -21.36 5.98 2.91
C ASP A 14 -21.76 5.17 1.67
N LYS A 15 -22.33 5.84 0.67
CA LYS A 15 -22.71 5.21 -0.60
C LYS A 15 -21.50 4.63 -1.36
N GLY A 16 -20.32 5.19 -1.13
CA GLY A 16 -19.06 4.76 -1.73
C GLY A 16 -18.40 3.59 -1.03
N GLN A 17 -18.99 3.04 0.04
CA GLN A 17 -18.45 1.91 0.82
C GLN A 17 -17.02 2.14 1.37
N MET A 18 -16.71 3.40 1.70
CA MET A 18 -15.41 3.76 2.29
C MET A 18 -15.21 3.08 3.63
N LEU A 19 -16.24 3.09 4.48
CA LEU A 19 -16.20 2.48 5.80
C LEU A 19 -15.94 0.97 5.73
N ALA A 20 -16.63 0.27 4.81
CA ALA A 20 -16.42 -1.15 4.59
C ALA A 20 -14.99 -1.47 4.17
N SER A 21 -14.37 -0.62 3.33
CA SER A 21 -12.99 -0.77 2.92
C SER A 21 -11.99 -0.52 4.06
N ILE A 22 -12.29 0.43 4.97
CA ILE A 22 -11.48 0.70 6.17
C ILE A 22 -11.56 -0.49 7.13
N GLU A 23 -12.78 -0.99 7.40
CA GLU A 23 -13.00 -2.13 8.29
C GLU A 23 -12.34 -3.42 7.76
N ALA A 24 -12.22 -3.57 6.46
CA ALA A 24 -11.60 -4.73 5.81
C ALA A 24 -10.05 -4.65 5.72
N LEU A 25 -9.38 -3.68 6.34
CA LEU A 25 -7.91 -3.54 6.24
C LEU A 25 -7.17 -4.80 6.70
N ALA A 26 -7.62 -5.46 7.77
CA ALA A 26 -7.02 -6.71 8.23
C ALA A 26 -7.18 -7.83 7.19
N ASP A 27 -8.35 -7.94 6.56
CA ASP A 27 -8.62 -8.93 5.51
C ASP A 27 -7.75 -8.68 4.27
N GLN A 28 -7.53 -7.43 3.89
CA GLN A 28 -6.57 -7.06 2.83
C GLN A 28 -5.15 -7.56 3.15
N CYS A 29 -4.70 -7.36 4.40
CA CYS A 29 -3.39 -7.83 4.84
C CYS A 29 -3.29 -9.36 4.85
N HIS A 30 -4.35 -10.05 5.28
CA HIS A 30 -4.42 -11.51 5.22
C HIS A 30 -4.35 -12.02 3.77
N GLU A 31 -5.10 -11.40 2.86
CA GLU A 31 -5.09 -11.76 1.44
C GLU A 31 -3.71 -11.52 0.83
N ALA A 32 -3.09 -10.35 1.07
CA ALA A 32 -1.75 -10.06 0.60
C ALA A 32 -0.70 -11.05 1.13
N TRP A 33 -0.79 -11.44 2.40
CA TRP A 33 0.09 -12.46 2.98
C TRP A 33 -0.09 -13.81 2.27
N LYS A 34 -1.32 -14.28 2.13
CA LYS A 34 -1.66 -15.54 1.46
C LYS A 34 -1.13 -15.56 0.02
N ASP A 35 -1.38 -14.50 -0.73
CA ASP A 35 -0.98 -14.41 -2.15
C ASP A 35 0.53 -14.40 -2.33
N LEU A 36 1.24 -13.74 -1.41
CA LEU A 36 2.68 -13.55 -1.53
C LEU A 36 3.52 -14.61 -0.82
N THR A 37 2.95 -15.44 0.04
CA THR A 37 3.71 -16.47 0.77
C THR A 37 4.46 -17.40 -0.18
N GLY A 38 3.85 -17.83 -1.28
CA GLY A 38 4.44 -18.72 -2.29
C GLY A 38 5.28 -17.99 -3.36
N VAL A 39 5.34 -16.66 -3.36
CA VAL A 39 6.07 -15.91 -4.39
C VAL A 39 7.57 -15.96 -4.14
N SER A 40 8.32 -16.44 -5.12
CA SER A 40 9.77 -16.40 -5.12
C SER A 40 10.29 -15.07 -5.68
N VAL A 41 11.30 -14.52 -5.04
CA VAL A 41 12.01 -13.34 -5.53
C VAL A 41 13.40 -13.74 -5.99
N LEU A 42 13.80 -13.29 -7.18
CA LEU A 42 15.10 -13.61 -7.73
C LEU A 42 16.22 -12.99 -6.88
N ARG A 43 17.28 -13.75 -6.58
CA ARG A 43 18.44 -13.29 -5.82
C ARG A 43 19.08 -12.00 -6.38
N ALA A 44 18.96 -11.77 -7.70
CA ALA A 44 19.46 -10.55 -8.34
C ALA A 44 18.75 -9.27 -7.82
N TYR A 45 17.52 -9.40 -7.34
CA TYR A 45 16.73 -8.28 -6.80
C TYR A 45 17.13 -7.90 -5.36
N SER A 46 17.78 -8.81 -4.64
CA SER A 46 18.31 -8.57 -3.29
C SER A 46 19.67 -7.87 -3.27
N LYS A 47 20.31 -7.68 -4.43
CA LYS A 47 21.68 -7.16 -4.57
C LYS A 47 21.74 -5.80 -5.23
N VAL A 48 20.67 -5.04 -5.16
CA VAL A 48 20.62 -3.68 -5.71
C VAL A 48 21.30 -2.68 -4.77
N LYS A 49 21.71 -1.53 -5.31
CA LYS A 49 22.35 -0.46 -4.54
C LYS A 49 21.37 0.57 -4.02
N ASN A 50 20.22 0.69 -4.67
CA ASN A 50 19.15 1.61 -4.30
C ASN A 50 17.80 1.10 -4.81
N ILE A 51 16.73 1.64 -4.23
CA ILE A 51 15.35 1.33 -4.57
C ILE A 51 14.65 2.62 -4.92
N VAL A 52 13.93 2.64 -6.04
CA VAL A 52 13.02 3.74 -6.40
C VAL A 52 11.61 3.18 -6.53
N VAL A 53 10.66 3.74 -5.78
CA VAL A 53 9.25 3.40 -5.91
C VAL A 53 8.56 4.48 -6.74
N ALA A 54 8.20 4.13 -7.97
CA ALA A 54 7.46 5.00 -8.87
C ALA A 54 5.95 4.77 -8.71
N GLY A 55 5.24 5.77 -8.21
CA GLY A 55 3.80 5.67 -7.96
C GLY A 55 3.19 7.01 -7.58
N MET A 56 1.86 7.11 -7.73
CA MET A 56 1.13 8.36 -7.47
C MET A 56 0.11 8.19 -6.34
N GLY A 57 0.01 9.20 -5.48
CA GLY A 57 -1.00 9.27 -4.41
C GLY A 57 -1.03 8.02 -3.53
N GLY A 58 -2.18 7.35 -3.42
CA GLY A 58 -2.34 6.15 -2.58
C GLY A 58 -1.43 4.97 -2.96
N SER A 59 -0.93 4.93 -4.21
CA SER A 59 -0.01 3.87 -4.65
C SER A 59 1.43 4.10 -4.18
N ALA A 60 1.83 5.35 -3.88
CA ALA A 60 3.14 5.68 -3.32
C ALA A 60 3.16 5.60 -1.79
N LEU A 61 2.01 5.86 -1.14
CA LEU A 61 1.88 5.96 0.32
C LEU A 61 2.48 4.76 1.08
N GLY A 62 2.41 3.56 0.51
CA GLY A 62 3.04 2.38 1.10
C GLY A 62 4.56 2.49 1.22
N ALA A 63 5.21 3.11 0.24
CA ALA A 63 6.65 3.35 0.26
C ALA A 63 7.03 4.45 1.26
N ASP A 64 6.26 5.54 1.33
CA ASP A 64 6.46 6.61 2.33
C ASP A 64 6.43 6.03 3.77
N ILE A 65 5.46 5.15 4.05
CA ILE A 65 5.35 4.51 5.38
C ILE A 65 6.56 3.59 5.64
N ILE A 66 7.02 2.85 4.64
CA ILE A 66 8.20 1.97 4.78
C ILE A 66 9.45 2.78 5.03
N ASP A 67 9.66 3.87 4.29
CA ASP A 67 10.79 4.75 4.48
C ASP A 67 10.79 5.34 5.91
N ALA A 68 9.65 5.87 6.36
CA ALA A 68 9.50 6.39 7.72
C ALA A 68 9.79 5.36 8.82
N LEU A 69 9.47 4.07 8.59
CA LEU A 69 9.65 3.01 9.59
C LEU A 69 11.03 2.36 9.56
N TYR A 70 11.65 2.26 8.39
CA TYR A 70 12.81 1.39 8.18
C TYR A 70 14.04 2.11 7.60
N SER A 71 13.99 3.42 7.29
CA SER A 71 15.15 4.15 6.72
C SER A 71 16.43 4.02 7.56
N GLY A 72 16.29 3.94 8.90
CA GLY A 72 17.42 3.70 9.81
C GLY A 72 17.96 2.26 9.87
N GLU A 73 17.24 1.29 9.26
CA GLU A 73 17.59 -0.13 9.28
C GLU A 73 17.99 -0.66 7.89
N MET A 74 17.53 0.01 6.82
CA MET A 74 17.80 -0.41 5.45
C MET A 74 19.24 -0.07 5.04
N GLU A 75 19.97 -1.05 4.51
CA GLU A 75 21.32 -0.86 3.95
C GLU A 75 21.31 -0.20 2.57
N VAL A 76 20.15 -0.16 1.91
CA VAL A 76 19.93 0.46 0.59
C VAL A 76 19.00 1.66 0.73
N SER A 77 19.28 2.75 0.02
CA SER A 77 18.40 3.91 0.00
C SER A 77 17.07 3.60 -0.67
N LEU A 78 16.00 4.15 -0.14
CA LEU A 78 14.66 4.13 -0.72
C LEU A 78 14.28 5.57 -1.11
N GLU A 79 13.88 5.77 -2.37
CA GLU A 79 13.38 7.05 -2.87
C GLU A 79 12.02 6.86 -3.53
N ILE A 80 11.12 7.81 -3.38
CA ILE A 80 9.79 7.80 -3.99
C ILE A 80 9.76 8.79 -5.16
N ALA A 81 9.48 8.28 -6.35
CA ALA A 81 9.31 9.07 -7.57
C ALA A 81 7.81 9.29 -7.84
N ASN A 82 7.31 10.47 -7.47
CA ASN A 82 5.94 10.91 -7.74
C ASN A 82 5.90 11.81 -8.98
N ASP A 83 6.53 11.38 -10.08
CA ASP A 83 6.74 12.16 -11.30
C ASP A 83 6.70 11.24 -12.53
N TYR A 84 6.73 11.83 -13.71
CA TYR A 84 6.91 11.16 -15.01
C TYR A 84 8.32 10.62 -15.21
N HIS A 85 9.29 11.05 -14.41
CA HIS A 85 10.71 10.76 -14.57
C HIS A 85 11.28 10.04 -13.36
N LEU A 86 12.18 9.09 -13.63
CA LEU A 86 13.02 8.47 -12.61
C LEU A 86 14.20 9.39 -12.27
N PRO A 87 14.74 9.33 -11.03
CA PRO A 87 15.98 10.02 -10.69
C PRO A 87 17.12 9.65 -11.66
N ALA A 88 17.95 10.63 -12.00
CA ALA A 88 19.01 10.49 -13.01
C ALA A 88 20.06 9.41 -12.70
N TYR A 89 20.20 8.99 -11.44
CA TYR A 89 21.14 7.96 -11.00
C TYR A 89 20.64 6.52 -11.26
N VAL A 90 19.37 6.34 -11.63
CA VAL A 90 18.77 5.02 -11.86
C VAL A 90 19.49 4.28 -12.98
N ASN A 91 19.89 3.05 -12.72
CA ASN A 91 20.66 2.21 -13.62
C ASN A 91 20.37 0.71 -13.37
N LYS A 92 21.12 -0.19 -13.99
CA LYS A 92 20.97 -1.66 -13.87
C LYS A 92 21.09 -2.21 -12.43
N ASP A 93 21.71 -1.46 -11.53
CA ASP A 93 21.88 -1.83 -10.12
C ASP A 93 20.76 -1.23 -9.23
N THR A 94 19.77 -0.57 -9.81
CA THR A 94 18.60 -0.02 -9.15
C THR A 94 17.41 -0.98 -9.23
N LEU A 95 16.65 -1.11 -8.15
CA LEU A 95 15.32 -1.72 -8.16
C LEU A 95 14.27 -0.61 -8.35
N VAL A 96 13.55 -0.65 -9.47
CA VAL A 96 12.40 0.21 -9.71
C VAL A 96 11.13 -0.58 -9.39
N VAL A 97 10.40 -0.15 -8.36
CA VAL A 97 9.10 -0.68 -7.99
C VAL A 97 8.03 0.18 -8.67
N LEU A 98 7.33 -0.38 -9.64
CA LEU A 98 6.22 0.28 -10.33
C LEU A 98 4.93 0.00 -9.57
N SER A 99 4.46 0.99 -8.81
CA SER A 99 3.27 0.87 -7.98
C SER A 99 2.11 1.68 -8.58
N SER A 100 1.10 1.00 -9.10
CA SER A 100 -0.12 1.62 -9.59
C SER A 100 -1.31 0.71 -9.35
N TYR A 101 -2.25 1.15 -8.52
CA TYR A 101 -3.47 0.41 -8.24
C TYR A 101 -4.26 0.14 -9.53
N SER A 102 -4.50 1.15 -10.35
CA SER A 102 -5.20 0.98 -11.64
C SER A 102 -4.37 0.24 -12.69
N GLY A 103 -3.05 0.35 -12.62
CA GLY A 103 -2.12 -0.19 -13.61
C GLY A 103 -2.02 0.61 -14.91
N SER A 104 -2.65 1.79 -14.99
CA SER A 104 -2.64 2.67 -16.17
C SER A 104 -2.28 4.11 -15.84
N THR A 105 -1.61 4.36 -14.70
CA THR A 105 -1.13 5.68 -14.29
C THR A 105 -0.02 6.10 -15.24
N GLU A 106 -0.18 7.24 -15.91
CA GLU A 106 0.72 7.69 -16.98
C GLU A 106 2.15 7.90 -16.49
N GLU A 107 2.31 8.51 -15.31
CA GLU A 107 3.60 8.73 -14.67
C GLU A 107 4.32 7.40 -14.42
N THR A 108 3.61 6.42 -13.86
CA THR A 108 4.19 5.10 -13.60
C THR A 108 4.56 4.37 -14.90
N LEU A 109 3.78 4.53 -15.97
CA LEU A 109 4.09 3.98 -17.28
C LEU A 109 5.28 4.69 -17.95
N SER A 110 5.44 6.00 -17.73
CA SER A 110 6.62 6.74 -18.15
C SER A 110 7.88 6.23 -17.44
N CYS A 111 7.82 6.07 -16.12
CA CYS A 111 8.90 5.49 -15.31
C CYS A 111 9.24 4.05 -15.77
N LEU A 112 8.24 3.24 -16.16
CA LEU A 112 8.47 1.93 -16.75
C LEU A 112 9.32 2.02 -18.04
N ALA A 113 8.99 2.98 -18.91
CA ALA A 113 9.73 3.15 -20.16
C ALA A 113 11.20 3.56 -19.90
N GLU A 114 11.45 4.43 -18.92
CA GLU A 114 12.79 4.82 -18.52
C GLU A 114 13.56 3.68 -17.85
N ALA A 115 12.94 2.96 -16.89
CA ALA A 115 13.56 1.81 -16.24
C ALA A 115 14.04 0.75 -17.24
N LYS A 116 13.26 0.52 -18.31
CA LYS A 116 13.64 -0.40 -19.39
C LYS A 116 14.86 0.08 -20.19
N LYS A 117 14.98 1.40 -20.44
CA LYS A 117 16.10 1.97 -21.22
C LYS A 117 17.44 1.78 -20.52
N VAL A 118 17.44 1.76 -19.19
CA VAL A 118 18.64 1.63 -18.36
C VAL A 118 18.84 0.22 -17.78
N ASP A 119 18.06 -0.76 -18.23
CA ASP A 119 18.08 -2.15 -17.75
C ASP A 119 17.93 -2.27 -16.22
N ALA A 120 17.20 -1.36 -15.59
CA ALA A 120 16.90 -1.43 -14.15
C ALA A 120 16.12 -2.71 -13.81
N LYS A 121 16.27 -3.21 -12.59
CA LYS A 121 15.44 -4.31 -12.09
C LYS A 121 14.04 -3.78 -11.80
N ILE A 122 13.03 -4.45 -12.35
CA ILE A 122 11.64 -3.99 -12.29
C ILE A 122 10.82 -4.95 -11.43
N LEU A 123 10.13 -4.41 -10.41
CA LEU A 123 9.13 -5.08 -9.63
C LEU A 123 7.78 -4.35 -9.83
N VAL A 124 6.69 -5.10 -10.02
CA VAL A 124 5.38 -4.51 -10.34
C VAL A 124 4.38 -4.79 -9.23
N MET A 125 3.70 -3.75 -8.75
CA MET A 125 2.57 -3.82 -7.82
C MET A 125 1.35 -3.18 -8.44
N THR A 126 0.32 -3.97 -8.75
CA THR A 126 -0.86 -3.47 -9.47
C THR A 126 -2.06 -4.39 -9.30
N ALA A 127 -3.27 -3.84 -9.49
CA ALA A 127 -4.49 -4.64 -9.60
C ALA A 127 -4.91 -4.91 -11.06
N GLY A 128 -4.33 -4.24 -12.08
CA GLY A 128 -4.81 -4.49 -13.43
C GLY A 128 -4.12 -3.75 -14.57
N LYS A 129 -4.83 -3.73 -15.70
CA LYS A 129 -4.53 -3.01 -16.94
C LYS A 129 -3.12 -3.24 -17.51
N ASP A 130 -2.45 -2.18 -17.97
CA ASP A 130 -1.20 -2.26 -18.74
C ASP A 130 -0.04 -2.82 -17.93
N LEU A 131 0.10 -2.41 -16.66
CA LEU A 131 1.13 -2.97 -15.78
C LEU A 131 0.91 -4.45 -15.49
N ALA A 132 -0.34 -4.89 -15.32
CA ALA A 132 -0.64 -6.32 -15.12
C ALA A 132 -0.28 -7.14 -16.37
N LYS A 133 -0.61 -6.63 -17.56
CA LYS A 133 -0.23 -7.24 -18.84
C LYS A 133 1.28 -7.31 -18.95
N PHE A 134 1.98 -6.19 -18.75
CA PHE A 134 3.43 -6.12 -18.82
C PHE A 134 4.10 -7.09 -17.83
N LYS A 135 3.62 -7.14 -16.58
CA LYS A 135 4.12 -8.08 -15.56
C LYS A 135 4.01 -9.54 -16.03
N LYS A 136 2.85 -9.92 -16.59
CA LYS A 136 2.60 -11.28 -17.08
C LYS A 136 3.46 -11.62 -18.30
N ASP A 137 3.49 -10.76 -19.30
CA ASP A 137 4.22 -10.96 -20.57
C ASP A 137 5.74 -11.11 -20.35
N LYS A 138 6.29 -10.37 -19.39
CA LYS A 138 7.72 -10.37 -19.03
C LYS A 138 8.05 -11.28 -17.85
N LYS A 139 7.07 -11.94 -17.25
CA LYS A 139 7.21 -12.81 -16.05
C LYS A 139 7.95 -12.08 -14.91
N LEU A 140 7.66 -10.80 -14.72
CA LEU A 140 8.32 -9.98 -13.70
C LEU A 140 7.87 -10.34 -12.29
N PRO A 141 8.75 -10.21 -11.29
CA PRO A 141 8.37 -10.36 -9.90
C PRO A 141 7.42 -9.22 -9.47
N GLY A 142 6.77 -9.39 -8.33
CA GLY A 142 5.89 -8.40 -7.75
C GLY A 142 4.51 -8.95 -7.41
N TYR A 143 3.58 -8.07 -7.10
CA TYR A 143 2.24 -8.40 -6.65
C TYR A 143 1.18 -7.94 -7.65
N LEU A 144 0.52 -8.90 -8.27
CA LEU A 144 -0.73 -8.68 -9.01
C LEU A 144 -1.88 -9.11 -8.09
N PHE A 145 -2.56 -8.14 -7.50
CA PHE A 145 -3.63 -8.38 -6.53
C PHE A 145 -5.02 -8.17 -7.11
N ALA A 146 -5.98 -8.94 -6.62
CA ALA A 146 -7.41 -8.70 -6.83
C ALA A 146 -7.96 -8.06 -5.55
N PRO A 147 -8.40 -6.78 -5.56
CA PRO A 147 -8.72 -6.06 -4.33
C PRO A 147 -10.13 -6.43 -3.79
N HIS A 148 -10.36 -7.70 -3.43
CA HIS A 148 -11.66 -8.19 -2.99
C HIS A 148 -12.17 -7.48 -1.72
N PHE A 149 -11.26 -7.07 -0.85
CA PHE A 149 -11.57 -6.40 0.41
C PHE A 149 -11.46 -4.86 0.33
N ASN A 150 -11.60 -4.29 -0.89
CA ASN A 150 -11.65 -2.84 -1.08
C ASN A 150 -12.87 -2.43 -1.91
N PRO A 151 -14.11 -2.59 -1.38
CA PRO A 151 -15.34 -2.35 -2.13
C PRO A 151 -15.51 -0.92 -2.64
N CYS A 152 -14.90 0.09 -2.01
CA CYS A 152 -14.91 1.46 -2.52
C CYS A 152 -14.00 1.64 -3.75
N ASN A 153 -13.16 0.67 -4.07
CA ASN A 153 -12.20 0.68 -5.18
C ASN A 153 -11.27 1.91 -5.19
N SER A 154 -11.06 2.54 -4.02
CA SER A 154 -10.13 3.68 -3.88
C SER A 154 -8.73 3.17 -3.55
N PRO A 155 -7.67 3.62 -4.26
CA PRO A 155 -6.30 3.22 -3.96
C PRO A 155 -5.86 3.50 -2.53
N ARG A 156 -6.33 4.62 -1.94
CA ARG A 156 -6.02 5.01 -0.55
C ARG A 156 -6.60 4.05 0.49
N MET A 157 -7.66 3.32 0.14
CA MET A 157 -8.29 2.34 1.02
C MET A 157 -7.75 0.93 0.80
N GLY A 158 -6.87 0.72 -0.18
CA GLY A 158 -6.22 -0.55 -0.50
C GLY A 158 -4.82 -0.70 0.10
N LEU A 159 -4.57 -0.14 1.29
CA LEU A 159 -3.25 -0.15 1.94
C LEU A 159 -2.77 -1.56 2.30
N GLY A 160 -3.67 -2.47 2.63
CA GLY A 160 -3.31 -3.86 2.86
C GLY A 160 -2.67 -4.52 1.63
N TYR A 161 -3.02 -4.09 0.43
CA TYR A 161 -2.37 -4.56 -0.81
C TYR A 161 -1.09 -3.80 -1.12
N SER A 162 -1.13 -2.47 -1.11
CA SER A 162 0.01 -1.64 -1.52
C SER A 162 1.12 -1.62 -0.47
N PHE A 163 0.80 -1.23 0.77
CA PHE A 163 1.77 -1.13 1.84
C PHE A 163 2.20 -2.51 2.36
N PHE A 164 1.23 -3.34 2.79
CA PHE A 164 1.55 -4.61 3.40
C PHE A 164 2.16 -5.59 2.39
N GLY A 165 1.67 -5.57 1.14
CA GLY A 165 2.28 -6.33 0.05
C GLY A 165 3.74 -5.94 -0.21
N LEU A 166 4.06 -4.64 -0.15
CA LEU A 166 5.43 -4.17 -0.31
C LEU A 166 6.32 -4.57 0.87
N LEU A 167 5.83 -4.50 2.11
CA LEU A 167 6.52 -5.02 3.30
C LEU A 167 6.92 -6.49 3.13
N ILE A 168 5.97 -7.34 2.69
CA ILE A 168 6.23 -8.76 2.46
C ILE A 168 7.33 -8.96 1.41
N LEU A 169 7.25 -8.24 0.30
CA LEU A 169 8.24 -8.34 -0.77
C LEU A 169 9.61 -7.85 -0.33
N PHE A 170 9.70 -6.74 0.40
CA PHE A 170 10.96 -6.22 0.93
C PHE A 170 11.56 -7.16 2.00
N GLY A 171 10.73 -7.77 2.85
CA GLY A 171 11.16 -8.82 3.77
C GLY A 171 11.75 -10.02 3.04
N LYS A 172 11.07 -10.52 1.99
CA LYS A 172 11.55 -11.63 1.15
C LYS A 172 12.84 -11.32 0.39
N MET A 173 13.06 -10.07 0.03
CA MET A 173 14.32 -9.60 -0.58
C MET A 173 15.43 -9.34 0.44
N GLY A 174 15.10 -9.32 1.72
CA GLY A 174 16.07 -9.09 2.79
C GLY A 174 16.42 -7.61 3.02
N PHE A 175 15.64 -6.67 2.49
CA PHE A 175 15.84 -5.23 2.72
C PHE A 175 15.40 -4.79 4.11
N ILE A 176 14.42 -5.48 4.69
CA ILE A 176 13.87 -5.22 6.02
C ILE A 176 13.65 -6.55 6.77
N LYS A 177 13.62 -6.48 8.10
CA LYS A 177 13.24 -7.63 8.95
C LYS A 177 11.73 -7.72 9.06
N PHE A 178 11.09 -8.36 8.07
CA PHE A 178 9.66 -8.56 8.04
C PHE A 178 9.33 -9.98 7.55
N GLY A 179 8.82 -10.80 8.45
CA GLY A 179 8.44 -12.20 8.18
C GLY A 179 7.04 -12.51 8.70
N GLU A 180 6.75 -13.81 8.84
CA GLU A 180 5.43 -14.28 9.28
C GLU A 180 5.06 -13.76 10.67
N PHE A 181 6.01 -13.75 11.59
CA PHE A 181 5.77 -13.29 12.96
C PHE A 181 5.35 -11.81 13.00
N GLU A 182 6.08 -10.94 12.31
CA GLU A 182 5.78 -9.51 12.21
C GLU A 182 4.46 -9.27 11.51
N ALA A 183 4.19 -10.01 10.43
CA ALA A 183 2.94 -9.93 9.68
C ALA A 183 1.73 -10.27 10.55
N GLN A 184 1.78 -11.39 11.25
CA GLN A 184 0.70 -11.84 12.15
C GLN A 184 0.49 -10.87 13.32
N LYS A 185 1.56 -10.33 13.88
CA LYS A 185 1.50 -9.32 14.93
C LYS A 185 0.84 -8.03 14.43
N ALA A 186 1.21 -7.55 13.25
CA ALA A 186 0.63 -6.36 12.64
C ALA A 186 -0.88 -6.54 12.37
N ILE A 187 -1.26 -7.67 11.78
CA ILE A 187 -2.68 -7.98 11.50
C ILE A 187 -3.50 -7.99 12.80
N LYS A 188 -3.02 -8.65 13.86
CA LYS A 188 -3.71 -8.67 15.17
C LYS A 188 -3.88 -7.26 15.75
N VAL A 189 -2.92 -6.37 15.55
CA VAL A 189 -3.05 -4.96 15.98
C VAL A 189 -4.13 -4.25 15.17
N ILE A 190 -4.16 -4.42 13.85
CA ILE A 190 -5.20 -3.84 12.98
C ILE A 190 -6.59 -4.34 13.41
N GLU A 191 -6.77 -5.64 13.60
CA GLU A 191 -8.03 -6.23 14.08
C GLU A 191 -8.48 -5.65 15.43
N LYS A 192 -7.53 -5.46 16.36
CA LYS A 192 -7.81 -4.85 17.67
C LYS A 192 -8.33 -3.43 17.50
N TYR A 193 -7.70 -2.61 16.65
CA TYR A 193 -8.13 -1.25 16.38
C TYR A 193 -9.45 -1.21 15.60
N ASN A 194 -9.69 -2.09 14.64
CA ASN A 194 -10.96 -2.21 13.95
C ASN A 194 -12.10 -2.49 14.93
N ARG A 195 -11.90 -3.39 15.90
CA ARG A 195 -12.90 -3.65 16.94
C ARG A 195 -13.12 -2.46 17.87
N ALA A 196 -12.07 -1.71 18.21
CA ALA A 196 -12.15 -0.57 19.13
C ALA A 196 -12.74 0.70 18.48
N LEU A 197 -12.53 0.90 17.18
CA LEU A 197 -12.88 2.11 16.45
C LEU A 197 -14.00 1.88 15.40
N GLY A 198 -14.45 0.63 15.23
CA GLY A 198 -15.48 0.26 14.26
C GLY A 198 -16.84 0.92 14.54
N VAL A 199 -17.66 0.95 13.51
CA VAL A 199 -18.95 1.68 13.49
C VAL A 199 -19.93 1.23 14.58
N TYR A 200 -19.84 -0.01 15.02
CA TYR A 200 -20.74 -0.59 16.04
C TYR A 200 -20.37 -0.18 17.48
N LYS A 201 -19.19 0.38 17.72
CA LYS A 201 -18.82 0.90 19.03
C LYS A 201 -19.56 2.22 19.29
N LYS A 202 -20.10 2.36 20.52
CA LYS A 202 -20.78 3.59 20.94
C LYS A 202 -19.80 4.77 20.94
N MET A 203 -20.29 5.94 20.67
CA MET A 203 -19.52 7.17 20.64
C MET A 203 -18.74 7.42 21.94
N THR A 204 -19.33 7.10 23.10
CA THR A 204 -18.68 7.22 24.41
C THR A 204 -17.41 6.39 24.56
N GLU A 205 -17.27 5.32 23.77
CA GLU A 205 -16.14 4.38 23.82
C GLU A 205 -15.29 4.41 22.53
N ASN A 206 -15.67 5.23 21.54
CA ASN A 206 -15.07 5.24 20.22
C ASN A 206 -14.35 6.57 19.94
N ARG A 207 -13.02 6.56 20.08
CA ARG A 207 -12.20 7.77 19.87
C ARG A 207 -12.31 8.34 18.44
N ALA A 208 -12.52 7.49 17.42
CA ALA A 208 -12.69 7.95 16.05
C ALA A 208 -13.99 8.76 15.91
N LYS A 209 -15.10 8.29 16.48
CA LYS A 209 -16.37 9.03 16.49
C LYS A 209 -16.27 10.34 17.29
N GLN A 210 -15.58 10.31 18.43
CA GLN A 210 -15.34 11.52 19.25
C GLN A 210 -14.50 12.55 18.49
N LEU A 211 -13.50 12.10 17.73
CA LEU A 211 -12.70 12.98 16.88
C LEU A 211 -13.54 13.55 15.73
N ALA A 212 -14.31 12.72 15.05
CA ALA A 212 -15.21 13.12 13.96
C ALA A 212 -16.20 14.21 14.43
N GLU A 213 -16.79 14.06 15.63
CA GLU A 213 -17.66 15.08 16.22
C GLU A 213 -16.92 16.40 16.46
N LYS A 214 -15.70 16.33 17.01
CA LYS A 214 -14.89 17.54 17.24
C LYS A 214 -14.49 18.25 15.94
N MET A 215 -14.38 17.52 14.83
CA MET A 215 -14.04 18.07 13.52
C MET A 215 -15.25 18.64 12.76
N GLN A 216 -16.45 18.36 13.20
CA GLN A 216 -17.68 18.85 12.56
C GLN A 216 -17.68 20.38 12.48
N ASN A 217 -17.97 20.92 11.29
CA ASN A 217 -17.97 22.38 10.99
C ASN A 217 -16.60 23.06 11.23
N LYS A 218 -15.49 22.33 11.14
CA LYS A 218 -14.13 22.85 11.26
C LYS A 218 -13.28 22.45 10.05
N ILE A 219 -12.25 23.25 9.77
CA ILE A 219 -11.21 22.90 8.81
C ILE A 219 -10.05 22.28 9.60
N PRO A 220 -9.80 20.97 9.46
CA PRO A 220 -8.70 20.33 10.16
C PRO A 220 -7.36 20.67 9.49
N PHE A 221 -6.35 21.02 10.29
CA PHE A 221 -4.97 21.12 9.86
C PHE A 221 -4.18 20.00 10.52
N TYR A 222 -3.37 19.29 9.71
CA TYR A 222 -2.48 18.22 10.16
C TYR A 222 -1.04 18.70 10.03
N PHE A 223 -0.26 18.52 11.11
CA PHE A 223 1.17 18.79 11.15
C PHE A 223 1.90 17.48 11.48
N SER A 224 2.98 17.18 10.76
CA SER A 224 3.86 16.02 10.99
C SER A 224 5.30 16.49 11.15
#